data_876a69985753e56e3cc408132a273f8f
#
_entry.id   876a69985753e56e3cc408132a273f8f
#
_cell.length_a   1.000
_cell.length_b   1.000
_cell.length_c   1.000
_cell.angle_alpha   90.00
_cell.angle_beta   90.00
_cell.angle_gamma   90.00
#
_symmetry.space_group_name_H-M   'P 1'
#
loop_
_entity.id
_entity.type
_entity.pdbx_description
1 polymer ?
#
loop_
_entity_poly.entity_id
_entity_poly.type
_entity_poly.pdbx_seq_one_letter_code
_entity_poly.pdbx_strand_id
1 'polypeptide(L)'
;KKQHIKNDTPSVQERVEGVYDDGRVLLKEKPHRNGRHPVSFYGARKIRMYAISVFTLFFMIFLTLLLFPIPFGQIQISGTRSITLEDVLFEGNVSTPINILQISTADLEERLTHDIRIQTVRVKRSSPFTISVEITDRKVVAVMQGEYAYIFLDKEGTVVQTEPSIKGMIFPMITGKKLGNVLLGDKLDDAQIHTALEFINGLTEDGIKIFSEVNVGNADNLMAYTRDGISVHLKNGTDMEKKAALAESMVNDVKARGLSVEYLDANLAAPFIKLKR
;
A
#
# COMPACT_ATOMS: atom_id res chain seq x y z
N LYS A 1 35.49 72.82 8.28
CA LYS A 1 34.24 73.21 7.62
C LYS A 1 33.08 72.85 8.52
N LYS A 2 32.53 73.86 9.18
CA LYS A 2 31.35 73.77 10.06
C LYS A 2 30.11 73.67 9.16
N GLN A 3 29.26 72.69 9.37
CA GLN A 3 27.89 72.72 8.87
C GLN A 3 26.96 73.07 9.99
N HIS A 4 26.18 74.16 9.76
CA HIS A 4 25.13 74.68 10.59
C HIS A 4 23.93 73.69 10.57
N ILE A 5 23.51 73.28 11.74
CA ILE A 5 22.21 72.61 11.94
C ILE A 5 21.23 73.76 12.28
N LYS A 6 20.27 73.98 11.41
CA LYS A 6 19.16 74.94 11.60
C LYS A 6 18.06 74.22 12.35
N ASN A 7 17.87 74.58 13.60
CA ASN A 7 16.70 74.17 14.39
C ASN A 7 15.55 75.13 14.04
N ASP A 8 14.65 74.62 13.21
CA ASP A 8 13.34 75.31 13.04
C ASP A 8 12.33 74.69 14.02
N THR A 9 12.14 75.40 15.16
CA THR A 9 11.03 75.10 16.07
C THR A 9 9.83 75.90 15.58
N PRO A 10 8.68 75.33 15.23
CA PRO A 10 7.48 76.08 14.92
C PRO A 10 6.90 76.66 16.23
N SER A 11 6.75 77.93 16.28
CA SER A 11 6.05 78.68 17.36
C SER A 11 4.59 78.28 17.38
N VAL A 12 4.17 77.63 18.45
CA VAL A 12 2.76 77.43 18.78
C VAL A 12 2.17 78.76 19.26
N GLN A 13 1.42 79.42 18.40
CA GLN A 13 0.52 80.48 18.85
C GLN A 13 -0.74 79.86 19.43
N GLU A 14 -0.77 79.76 20.73
CA GLU A 14 -1.92 79.36 21.52
C GLU A 14 -2.96 80.46 21.50
N ARG A 15 -4.06 80.27 20.78
CA ARG A 15 -5.21 81.18 20.88
C ARG A 15 -6.07 80.74 22.07
N VAL A 16 -5.91 81.40 23.19
CA VAL A 16 -6.70 81.16 24.38
C VAL A 16 -7.99 81.96 24.25
N GLU A 17 -9.12 81.31 24.07
CA GLU A 17 -10.45 81.94 24.28
C GLU A 17 -10.86 81.66 25.73
N GLY A 18 -10.75 82.72 26.56
CA GLY A 18 -11.20 82.65 27.95
C GLY A 18 -12.66 83.08 28.07
N VAL A 19 -13.49 82.27 28.68
CA VAL A 19 -14.81 82.70 29.20
C VAL A 19 -14.63 83.00 30.67
N TYR A 20 -14.97 84.27 31.07
CA TYR A 20 -14.90 84.71 32.46
C TYR A 20 -16.24 84.43 33.13
N ASP A 21 -16.23 83.68 34.20
CA ASP A 21 -17.29 83.64 35.20
C ASP A 21 -16.59 83.55 36.58
N ASP A 22 -16.99 84.50 37.43
CA ASP A 22 -16.61 84.59 38.85
C ASP A 22 -15.10 84.58 39.18
N GLY A 23 -14.27 85.25 38.35
CA GLY A 23 -12.90 85.59 38.72
C GLY A 23 -11.89 84.44 38.67
N ARG A 24 -12.22 83.26 38.08
CA ARG A 24 -11.31 82.15 37.82
C ARG A 24 -11.30 81.82 36.35
N VAL A 25 -10.08 81.71 35.80
CA VAL A 25 -9.85 81.27 34.43
C VAL A 25 -9.87 79.74 34.43
N LEU A 26 -10.92 79.13 33.86
CA LEU A 26 -10.97 77.72 33.61
C LEU A 26 -10.43 77.50 32.23
N LEU A 27 -9.25 76.91 32.15
CA LEU A 27 -8.68 76.39 30.89
C LEU A 27 -9.46 75.14 30.45
N LYS A 28 -10.26 75.31 29.41
CA LYS A 28 -10.97 74.19 28.81
C LYS A 28 -10.03 73.48 27.80
N GLU A 29 -9.40 72.44 28.25
CA GLU A 29 -8.63 71.53 27.33
C GLU A 29 -9.57 71.02 26.23
N LYS A 30 -9.26 71.30 24.98
CA LYS A 30 -9.91 70.66 23.86
C LYS A 30 -9.39 69.21 23.75
N PRO A 31 -10.28 68.24 23.68
CA PRO A 31 -9.85 66.86 23.52
C PRO A 31 -9.04 66.72 22.24
N HIS A 32 -7.84 66.17 22.35
CA HIS A 32 -6.97 65.73 21.22
C HIS A 32 -7.77 64.81 20.34
N ARG A 33 -8.25 65.26 19.21
CA ARG A 33 -8.89 64.47 18.19
C ARG A 33 -7.79 63.71 17.47
N ASN A 34 -7.49 62.51 17.98
CA ASN A 34 -6.64 61.54 17.26
C ASN A 34 -7.20 61.41 15.84
N GLY A 35 -6.56 62.06 14.92
CA GLY A 35 -6.83 61.92 13.49
C GLY A 35 -6.54 60.47 13.08
N ARG A 36 -7.55 59.62 13.19
CA ARG A 36 -7.53 58.38 12.42
C ARG A 36 -7.53 58.83 10.96
N HIS A 37 -6.36 58.74 10.33
CA HIS A 37 -6.29 58.90 8.89
C HIS A 37 -7.30 57.92 8.27
N PRO A 38 -8.25 58.40 7.45
CA PRO A 38 -9.15 57.48 6.77
C PRO A 38 -8.27 56.59 5.91
N VAL A 39 -8.17 55.32 6.30
CA VAL A 39 -7.54 54.28 5.48
C VAL A 39 -8.25 54.36 4.14
N SER A 40 -7.52 54.73 3.10
CA SER A 40 -8.06 55.03 1.78
C SER A 40 -8.83 53.81 1.27
N PHE A 41 -10.13 53.80 1.32
CA PHE A 41 -11.05 52.78 0.79
C PHE A 41 -10.80 52.47 -0.69
N TYR A 42 -10.14 53.37 -1.39
CA TYR A 42 -9.75 53.21 -2.80
C TYR A 42 -8.68 52.12 -3.01
N GLY A 43 -7.73 51.94 -2.09
CA GLY A 43 -6.71 50.89 -2.15
C GLY A 43 -7.33 49.51 -1.94
N ALA A 44 -8.23 49.35 -0.98
CA ALA A 44 -8.87 48.09 -0.66
C ALA A 44 -9.74 47.55 -1.82
N ARG A 45 -10.39 48.44 -2.57
CA ARG A 45 -11.22 48.03 -3.72
C ARG A 45 -10.36 47.55 -4.89
N LYS A 46 -9.22 48.18 -5.19
CA LYS A 46 -8.27 47.73 -6.20
C LYS A 46 -7.64 46.38 -5.83
N ILE A 47 -7.21 46.21 -4.57
CA ILE A 47 -6.66 44.94 -4.08
C ILE A 47 -7.69 43.78 -4.21
N ARG A 48 -8.96 44.04 -3.86
CA ARG A 48 -10.05 43.09 -4.04
C ARG A 48 -10.24 42.71 -5.53
N MET A 49 -10.23 43.69 -6.42
CA MET A 49 -10.36 43.41 -7.87
C MET A 49 -9.20 42.59 -8.40
N TYR A 50 -7.94 42.86 -8.01
CA TYR A 50 -6.78 42.07 -8.37
C TYR A 50 -6.87 40.63 -7.79
N ALA A 51 -7.27 40.50 -6.54
CA ALA A 51 -7.45 39.20 -5.90
C ALA A 51 -8.52 38.33 -6.62
N ILE A 52 -9.64 38.94 -7.01
CA ILE A 52 -10.70 38.28 -7.78
C ILE A 52 -10.17 37.88 -9.15
N SER A 53 -9.47 38.78 -9.85
CA SER A 53 -8.91 38.50 -11.18
C SER A 53 -7.90 37.33 -11.14
N VAL A 54 -6.99 37.33 -10.15
CA VAL A 54 -6.02 36.23 -9.95
C VAL A 54 -6.74 34.93 -9.64
N PHE A 55 -7.73 34.96 -8.75
CA PHE A 55 -8.52 33.77 -8.41
C PHE A 55 -9.27 33.23 -9.63
N THR A 56 -9.88 34.12 -10.45
CA THR A 56 -10.58 33.71 -11.68
C THR A 56 -9.62 33.09 -12.68
N LEU A 57 -8.40 33.63 -12.82
CA LEU A 57 -7.37 33.07 -13.69
C LEU A 57 -6.95 31.66 -13.23
N PHE A 58 -6.65 31.50 -11.94
CA PHE A 58 -6.33 30.19 -11.37
C PHE A 58 -7.48 29.20 -11.52
N PHE A 59 -8.72 29.64 -11.30
CA PHE A 59 -9.90 28.80 -11.49
C PHE A 59 -10.07 28.36 -12.95
N MET A 60 -9.85 29.26 -13.90
CA MET A 60 -9.87 28.93 -15.34
C MET A 60 -8.78 27.92 -15.70
N ILE A 61 -7.56 28.09 -15.21
CA ILE A 61 -6.45 27.13 -15.41
C ILE A 61 -6.83 25.76 -14.82
N PHE A 62 -7.32 25.75 -13.57
CA PHE A 62 -7.78 24.53 -12.92
C PHE A 62 -8.89 23.82 -13.70
N LEU A 63 -9.88 24.56 -14.19
CA LEU A 63 -10.97 24.03 -15.00
C LEU A 63 -10.46 23.45 -16.32
N THR A 64 -9.48 24.12 -16.96
CA THR A 64 -8.86 23.62 -18.18
C THR A 64 -8.12 22.30 -17.92
N LEU A 65 -7.33 22.20 -16.85
CA LEU A 65 -6.65 20.95 -16.47
C LEU A 65 -7.63 19.81 -16.14
N LEU A 66 -8.82 20.15 -15.61
CA LEU A 66 -9.84 19.16 -15.28
C LEU A 66 -10.59 18.63 -16.52
N LEU A 67 -10.86 19.49 -17.49
CA LEU A 67 -11.71 19.16 -18.65
C LEU A 67 -10.93 18.65 -19.86
N PHE A 68 -9.67 19.06 -20.03
CA PHE A 68 -8.87 18.71 -21.20
C PHE A 68 -7.80 17.66 -20.84
N PRO A 69 -7.45 16.76 -21.76
CA PRO A 69 -6.41 15.75 -21.58
C PRO A 69 -5.01 16.38 -21.71
N ILE A 70 -4.67 17.26 -20.78
CA ILE A 70 -3.35 17.89 -20.69
C ILE A 70 -2.52 17.07 -19.71
N PRO A 71 -1.26 16.70 -20.04
CA PRO A 71 -0.41 15.95 -19.14
C PRO A 71 -0.19 16.73 -17.84
N PHE A 72 -0.56 16.14 -16.71
CA PHE A 72 -0.43 16.76 -15.40
C PHE A 72 -0.15 15.73 -14.33
N GLY A 73 1.03 15.81 -13.72
CA GLY A 73 1.49 14.90 -12.69
C GLY A 73 2.02 13.58 -13.24
N GLN A 74 2.26 12.63 -12.32
CA GLN A 74 2.83 11.33 -12.63
C GLN A 74 2.25 10.21 -11.77
N ILE A 75 2.34 8.97 -12.25
CA ILE A 75 2.05 7.75 -11.49
C ILE A 75 3.39 7.11 -11.13
N GLN A 76 3.59 6.82 -9.85
CA GLN A 76 4.75 6.11 -9.33
C GLN A 76 4.32 4.74 -8.80
N ILE A 77 4.94 3.68 -9.35
CA ILE A 77 4.66 2.30 -8.96
C ILE A 77 5.78 1.80 -8.06
N SER A 78 5.42 1.04 -7.04
CA SER A 78 6.35 0.43 -6.09
C SER A 78 5.86 -0.93 -5.61
N GLY A 79 6.79 -1.78 -5.11
CA GLY A 79 6.48 -3.08 -4.51
C GLY A 79 6.34 -4.25 -5.50
N THR A 80 6.39 -4.00 -6.81
CA THR A 80 6.27 -5.02 -7.87
C THR A 80 7.49 -5.06 -8.78
N ARG A 81 7.71 -6.20 -9.41
CA ARG A 81 8.65 -6.39 -10.51
C ARG A 81 7.98 -6.92 -11.78
N SER A 82 6.74 -7.40 -11.65
CA SER A 82 5.98 -8.03 -12.73
C SER A 82 5.00 -7.08 -13.41
N ILE A 83 4.59 -6.00 -12.73
CA ILE A 83 3.60 -5.03 -13.22
C ILE A 83 4.29 -3.75 -13.67
N THR A 84 4.10 -3.39 -14.92
CA THR A 84 4.67 -2.18 -15.52
C THR A 84 3.71 -0.98 -15.43
N LEU A 85 4.21 0.22 -15.76
CA LEU A 85 3.34 1.40 -15.87
C LEU A 85 2.28 1.21 -16.95
N GLU A 86 2.64 0.57 -18.07
CA GLU A 86 1.72 0.30 -19.17
C GLU A 86 0.59 -0.64 -18.73
N ASP A 87 0.89 -1.68 -17.92
CA ASP A 87 -0.12 -2.56 -17.33
C ASP A 87 -1.08 -1.75 -16.43
N VAL A 88 -0.55 -0.89 -15.56
CA VAL A 88 -1.38 -0.06 -14.66
C VAL A 88 -2.27 0.91 -15.44
N LEU A 89 -1.77 1.49 -16.53
CA LEU A 89 -2.57 2.37 -17.38
C LEU A 89 -3.66 1.59 -18.14
N PHE A 90 -3.32 0.41 -18.64
CA PHE A 90 -4.23 -0.43 -19.41
C PHE A 90 -5.34 -1.01 -18.53
N GLU A 91 -4.97 -1.74 -17.47
CA GLU A 91 -5.93 -2.36 -16.53
C GLU A 91 -6.74 -1.30 -15.76
N GLY A 92 -6.09 -0.19 -15.38
CA GLY A 92 -6.74 0.94 -14.72
C GLY A 92 -7.64 1.77 -15.65
N ASN A 93 -7.63 1.50 -16.96
CA ASN A 93 -8.32 2.29 -17.97
C ASN A 93 -7.99 3.80 -17.87
N VAL A 94 -6.70 4.09 -17.69
CA VAL A 94 -6.19 5.46 -17.56
C VAL A 94 -5.88 6.02 -18.96
N SER A 95 -6.52 7.12 -19.30
CA SER A 95 -6.30 7.79 -20.59
C SER A 95 -4.90 8.41 -20.68
N THR A 96 -4.30 8.36 -21.84
CA THR A 96 -3.06 9.09 -22.17
C THR A 96 -3.37 10.34 -23.01
N PRO A 97 -2.70 11.47 -22.75
CA PRO A 97 -1.65 11.71 -21.76
C PRO A 97 -2.16 11.68 -20.31
N ILE A 98 -1.30 11.24 -19.38
CA ILE A 98 -1.67 11.07 -17.98
C ILE A 98 -2.03 12.42 -17.35
N ASN A 99 -3.25 12.52 -16.82
CA ASN A 99 -3.69 13.66 -16.01
C ASN A 99 -4.24 13.15 -14.66
N ILE A 100 -3.45 13.29 -13.62
CA ILE A 100 -3.82 12.75 -12.29
C ILE A 100 -5.03 13.43 -11.66
N LEU A 101 -5.45 14.62 -12.12
CA LEU A 101 -6.66 15.28 -11.63
C LEU A 101 -7.93 14.57 -12.12
N GLN A 102 -7.84 13.87 -13.26
CA GLN A 102 -8.94 13.12 -13.87
C GLN A 102 -9.00 11.67 -13.37
N ILE A 103 -8.00 11.20 -12.61
CA ILE A 103 -7.91 9.82 -12.13
C ILE A 103 -8.57 9.72 -10.75
N SER A 104 -9.59 8.89 -10.61
CA SER A 104 -10.10 8.43 -9.33
C SER A 104 -9.17 7.36 -8.76
N THR A 105 -8.59 7.60 -7.60
CA THR A 105 -7.70 6.63 -6.94
C THR A 105 -8.45 5.38 -6.50
N ALA A 106 -9.73 5.51 -6.10
CA ALA A 106 -10.56 4.39 -5.69
C ALA A 106 -10.89 3.48 -6.88
N ASP A 107 -11.32 4.08 -8.02
CA ASP A 107 -11.66 3.29 -9.22
C ASP A 107 -10.41 2.62 -9.81
N LEU A 108 -9.25 3.30 -9.77
CA LEU A 108 -7.97 2.72 -10.20
C LEU A 108 -7.58 1.53 -9.30
N GLU A 109 -7.69 1.67 -7.98
CA GLU A 109 -7.43 0.60 -7.02
C GLU A 109 -8.37 -0.59 -7.26
N GLU A 110 -9.67 -0.35 -7.38
CA GLU A 110 -10.68 -1.38 -7.64
C GLU A 110 -10.38 -2.15 -8.94
N ARG A 111 -10.07 -1.45 -10.04
CA ARG A 111 -9.76 -2.10 -11.33
C ARG A 111 -8.50 -2.94 -11.25
N LEU A 112 -7.44 -2.43 -10.61
CA LEU A 112 -6.19 -3.18 -10.47
C LEU A 112 -6.34 -4.42 -9.57
N THR A 113 -7.32 -4.47 -8.64
CA THR A 113 -7.57 -5.70 -7.85
C THR A 113 -8.08 -6.87 -8.68
N HIS A 114 -8.59 -6.63 -9.88
CA HIS A 114 -9.03 -7.68 -10.80
C HIS A 114 -7.89 -8.34 -11.57
N ASP A 115 -6.70 -7.72 -11.60
CA ASP A 115 -5.53 -8.37 -12.21
C ASP A 115 -5.04 -9.52 -11.33
N ILE A 116 -5.10 -10.74 -11.88
CA ILE A 116 -4.73 -11.97 -11.18
C ILE A 116 -3.28 -11.99 -10.70
N ARG A 117 -2.39 -11.21 -11.31
CA ARG A 117 -0.98 -11.08 -10.93
C ARG A 117 -0.80 -10.28 -9.64
N ILE A 118 -1.82 -9.52 -9.25
CA ILE A 118 -1.80 -8.64 -8.08
C ILE A 118 -2.43 -9.35 -6.88
N GLN A 119 -1.70 -9.44 -5.78
CA GLN A 119 -2.23 -9.92 -4.51
C GLN A 119 -2.91 -8.79 -3.73
N THR A 120 -2.24 -7.66 -3.62
CA THR A 120 -2.79 -6.46 -2.99
C THR A 120 -2.31 -5.23 -3.76
N VAL A 121 -3.18 -4.25 -3.88
CA VAL A 121 -2.86 -2.94 -4.44
C VAL A 121 -3.38 -1.85 -3.52
N ARG A 122 -2.65 -0.75 -3.45
CA ARG A 122 -3.06 0.43 -2.72
C ARG A 122 -2.70 1.67 -3.52
N VAL A 123 -3.70 2.48 -3.81
CA VAL A 123 -3.54 3.70 -4.62
C VAL A 123 -3.78 4.93 -3.75
N LYS A 124 -2.78 5.81 -3.66
CA LYS A 124 -2.84 7.03 -2.85
C LYS A 124 -2.29 8.23 -3.61
N ARG A 125 -2.81 9.41 -3.28
CA ARG A 125 -2.14 10.65 -3.65
C ARG A 125 -1.03 10.94 -2.64
N SER A 126 0.23 10.81 -3.07
CA SER A 126 1.40 11.02 -2.20
C SER A 126 1.87 12.47 -2.17
N SER A 127 1.59 13.23 -3.23
CA SER A 127 1.86 14.67 -3.33
C SER A 127 0.85 15.33 -4.27
N PRO A 128 0.83 16.67 -4.38
CA PRO A 128 -0.08 17.36 -5.30
C PRO A 128 0.01 16.90 -6.76
N PHE A 129 1.17 16.35 -7.15
CA PHE A 129 1.47 15.98 -8.53
C PHE A 129 1.80 14.49 -8.74
N THR A 130 1.55 13.63 -7.73
CA THR A 130 1.92 12.22 -7.79
C THR A 130 0.82 11.32 -7.23
N ILE A 131 0.44 10.29 -7.99
CA ILE A 131 -0.31 9.13 -7.50
C ILE A 131 0.70 8.01 -7.26
N SER A 132 0.74 7.47 -6.05
CA SER A 132 1.53 6.31 -5.68
C SER A 132 0.65 5.06 -5.76
N VAL A 133 1.12 4.06 -6.51
CA VAL A 133 0.51 2.74 -6.65
C VAL A 133 1.45 1.73 -6.01
N GLU A 134 1.09 1.25 -4.82
CA GLU A 134 1.82 0.23 -4.08
C GLU A 134 1.21 -1.12 -4.42
N ILE A 135 1.97 -1.99 -5.09
CA ILE A 135 1.51 -3.31 -5.55
C ILE A 135 2.31 -4.40 -4.85
N THR A 136 1.63 -5.44 -4.41
CA THR A 136 2.26 -6.70 -3.98
C THR A 136 1.94 -7.76 -5.02
N ASP A 137 2.98 -8.33 -5.62
CA ASP A 137 2.84 -9.42 -6.59
C ASP A 137 2.27 -10.67 -5.92
N ARG A 138 1.35 -11.34 -6.61
CA ARG A 138 0.82 -12.64 -6.21
C ARG A 138 1.85 -13.71 -6.52
N LYS A 139 2.19 -14.49 -5.49
CA LYS A 139 3.21 -15.55 -5.61
C LYS A 139 2.57 -16.91 -5.55
N VAL A 140 3.00 -17.80 -6.44
CA VAL A 140 2.71 -19.23 -6.35
C VAL A 140 3.43 -19.82 -5.14
N VAL A 141 2.73 -20.65 -4.37
CA VAL A 141 3.30 -21.39 -3.23
C VAL A 141 3.10 -22.90 -3.33
N ALA A 142 2.08 -23.35 -4.05
CA ALA A 142 1.73 -24.77 -4.18
C ALA A 142 1.23 -25.11 -5.59
N VAL A 143 1.24 -26.42 -5.90
CA VAL A 143 0.72 -26.97 -7.14
C VAL A 143 -0.28 -28.07 -6.81
N MET A 144 -1.35 -28.20 -7.58
CA MET A 144 -2.28 -29.32 -7.54
C MET A 144 -2.48 -29.91 -8.92
N GLN A 145 -2.82 -31.18 -8.99
CA GLN A 145 -3.21 -31.81 -10.25
C GLN A 145 -4.70 -31.55 -10.50
N GLY A 146 -5.02 -30.80 -11.56
CA GLY A 146 -6.36 -30.68 -12.10
C GLY A 146 -6.68 -31.79 -13.09
N GLU A 147 -7.86 -31.68 -13.71
CA GLU A 147 -8.32 -32.69 -14.69
C GLU A 147 -7.49 -32.68 -15.98
N TYR A 148 -7.11 -31.50 -16.48
CA TYR A 148 -6.42 -31.33 -17.76
C TYR A 148 -5.04 -30.69 -17.64
N ALA A 149 -4.75 -30.04 -16.52
CA ALA A 149 -3.53 -29.30 -16.30
C ALA A 149 -3.16 -29.27 -14.82
N TYR A 150 -1.93 -28.89 -14.52
CA TYR A 150 -1.50 -28.54 -13.18
C TYR A 150 -1.95 -27.12 -12.84
N ILE A 151 -2.43 -26.94 -11.63
CA ILE A 151 -3.03 -25.73 -11.12
C ILE A 151 -2.11 -25.17 -10.05
N PHE A 152 -1.71 -23.92 -10.22
CA PHE A 152 -0.80 -23.21 -9.34
C PHE A 152 -1.57 -22.29 -8.42
N LEU A 153 -1.35 -22.46 -7.12
CA LEU A 153 -2.06 -21.76 -6.07
C LEU A 153 -1.17 -20.75 -5.38
N ASP A 154 -1.76 -19.62 -5.03
CA ASP A 154 -1.17 -18.69 -4.07
C ASP A 154 -1.40 -19.15 -2.63
N LYS A 155 -0.89 -18.36 -1.68
CA LYS A 155 -1.03 -18.63 -0.25
C LYS A 155 -2.48 -18.64 0.26
N GLU A 156 -3.42 -18.07 -0.47
CA GLU A 156 -4.84 -17.95 -0.12
C GLU A 156 -5.71 -19.01 -0.82
N GLY A 157 -5.10 -19.85 -1.67
CA GLY A 157 -5.79 -20.86 -2.45
C GLY A 157 -6.41 -20.35 -3.74
N THR A 158 -5.97 -19.18 -4.23
CA THR A 158 -6.42 -18.66 -5.51
C THR A 158 -5.63 -19.28 -6.64
N VAL A 159 -6.29 -19.66 -7.72
CA VAL A 159 -5.66 -20.20 -8.94
C VAL A 159 -4.99 -19.07 -9.70
N VAL A 160 -3.66 -19.05 -9.69
CA VAL A 160 -2.86 -18.00 -10.32
C VAL A 160 -2.45 -18.35 -11.74
N GLN A 161 -2.20 -19.65 -11.98
CA GLN A 161 -1.64 -20.13 -13.24
C GLN A 161 -2.06 -21.59 -13.48
N THR A 162 -2.13 -21.99 -14.74
CA THR A 162 -2.32 -23.38 -15.12
C THR A 162 -1.28 -23.78 -16.17
N GLU A 163 -0.67 -24.96 -16.01
CA GLU A 163 0.38 -25.45 -16.91
C GLU A 163 0.18 -26.93 -17.24
N PRO A 164 0.48 -27.37 -18.46
CA PRO A 164 0.35 -28.77 -18.83
C PRO A 164 1.44 -29.67 -18.18
N SER A 165 2.49 -29.09 -17.60
CA SER A 165 3.61 -29.82 -17.02
C SER A 165 4.25 -29.04 -15.86
N ILE A 166 4.74 -29.80 -14.86
CA ILE A 166 5.45 -29.22 -13.69
C ILE A 166 6.98 -29.34 -13.81
N LYS A 167 7.52 -29.60 -15.00
CA LYS A 167 8.97 -29.76 -15.18
C LYS A 167 9.72 -28.48 -14.77
N GLY A 168 10.72 -28.65 -13.91
CA GLY A 168 11.56 -27.54 -13.42
C GLY A 168 10.95 -26.70 -12.29
N MET A 169 9.77 -27.09 -11.78
CA MET A 169 9.12 -26.35 -10.69
C MET A 169 9.58 -26.82 -9.32
N ILE A 170 9.67 -25.87 -8.39
CA ILE A 170 10.20 -26.10 -7.04
C ILE A 170 9.10 -26.07 -5.96
N PHE A 171 7.85 -25.81 -6.35
CA PHE A 171 6.74 -25.72 -5.38
C PHE A 171 6.30 -27.14 -4.94
N PRO A 172 5.89 -27.32 -3.66
CA PRO A 172 5.31 -28.57 -3.19
C PRO A 172 3.94 -28.82 -3.85
N MET A 173 3.64 -30.08 -4.11
CA MET A 173 2.35 -30.51 -4.66
C MET A 173 1.40 -30.86 -3.52
N ILE A 174 0.18 -30.36 -3.55
CA ILE A 174 -0.92 -30.80 -2.69
C ILE A 174 -1.59 -31.97 -3.38
N THR A 175 -1.65 -33.14 -2.70
CA THR A 175 -2.23 -34.39 -3.21
C THR A 175 -3.30 -34.94 -2.28
N GLY A 176 -3.98 -36.00 -2.72
CA GLY A 176 -5.03 -36.68 -1.94
C GLY A 176 -6.43 -36.07 -2.14
N LYS A 177 -6.53 -34.99 -2.91
CA LYS A 177 -7.80 -34.36 -3.34
C LYS A 177 -7.85 -34.32 -4.87
N LYS A 178 -9.02 -34.58 -5.40
CA LYS A 178 -9.30 -34.35 -6.84
C LYS A 178 -9.99 -32.99 -6.98
N LEU A 179 -9.46 -32.16 -7.85
CA LEU A 179 -10.09 -30.93 -8.25
C LEU A 179 -11.05 -31.17 -9.42
N GLY A 180 -12.20 -30.52 -9.37
CA GLY A 180 -13.09 -30.43 -10.53
C GLY A 180 -12.55 -29.44 -11.55
N ASN A 181 -13.42 -28.92 -12.40
CA ASN A 181 -13.07 -27.87 -13.34
C ASN A 181 -12.91 -26.55 -12.57
N VAL A 182 -11.73 -25.95 -12.64
CA VAL A 182 -11.38 -24.67 -12.01
C VAL A 182 -10.77 -23.73 -13.06
N LEU A 183 -11.05 -22.45 -12.90
CA LEU A 183 -10.60 -21.40 -13.80
C LEU A 183 -9.53 -20.53 -13.11
N LEU A 184 -8.79 -19.79 -13.92
CA LEU A 184 -7.88 -18.76 -13.41
C LEU A 184 -8.66 -17.73 -12.60
N GLY A 185 -8.15 -17.39 -11.41
CA GLY A 185 -8.79 -16.48 -10.47
C GLY A 185 -9.77 -17.14 -9.50
N ASP A 186 -10.17 -18.41 -9.72
CA ASP A 186 -11.01 -19.11 -8.76
C ASP A 186 -10.30 -19.29 -7.43
N LYS A 187 -11.03 -19.16 -6.34
CA LYS A 187 -10.56 -19.46 -5.00
C LYS A 187 -11.07 -20.82 -4.57
N LEU A 188 -10.15 -21.72 -4.23
CA LEU A 188 -10.47 -23.06 -3.75
C LEU A 188 -10.91 -22.99 -2.28
N ASP A 189 -12.20 -23.16 -2.03
CA ASP A 189 -12.77 -23.18 -0.68
C ASP A 189 -12.94 -24.62 -0.18
N ASP A 190 -11.77 -25.28 0.09
CA ASP A 190 -11.72 -26.64 0.64
C ASP A 190 -10.83 -26.65 1.90
N ALA A 191 -11.40 -27.10 3.02
CA ALA A 191 -10.71 -27.09 4.30
C ALA A 191 -9.39 -27.86 4.33
N GLN A 192 -9.29 -28.98 3.59
CA GLN A 192 -8.07 -29.78 3.54
C GLN A 192 -6.99 -29.10 2.69
N ILE A 193 -7.39 -28.42 1.60
CA ILE A 193 -6.47 -27.62 0.79
C ILE A 193 -5.95 -26.45 1.60
N HIS A 194 -6.82 -25.73 2.36
CA HIS A 194 -6.39 -24.67 3.24
C HIS A 194 -5.42 -25.15 4.31
N THR A 195 -5.67 -26.33 4.91
CA THR A 195 -4.76 -26.93 5.88
C THR A 195 -3.36 -27.22 5.28
N ALA A 196 -3.31 -27.70 4.03
CA ALA A 196 -2.04 -27.89 3.32
C ALA A 196 -1.34 -26.55 3.06
N LEU A 197 -2.10 -25.52 2.65
CA LEU A 197 -1.55 -24.19 2.41
C LEU A 197 -1.04 -23.54 3.69
N GLU A 198 -1.69 -23.72 4.84
CA GLU A 198 -1.17 -23.26 6.15
C GLU A 198 0.19 -23.89 6.47
N PHE A 199 0.34 -25.21 6.22
CA PHE A 199 1.65 -25.87 6.36
C PHE A 199 2.69 -25.26 5.42
N ILE A 200 2.37 -25.14 4.13
CA ILE A 200 3.29 -24.61 3.12
C ILE A 200 3.67 -23.15 3.41
N ASN A 201 2.71 -22.33 3.86
CA ASN A 201 2.94 -20.94 4.23
C ASN A 201 3.79 -20.78 5.51
N GLY A 202 3.81 -21.80 6.38
CA GLY A 202 4.67 -21.86 7.55
C GLY A 202 6.12 -22.26 7.26
N LEU A 203 6.43 -22.71 6.04
CA LEU A 203 7.79 -23.05 5.60
C LEU A 203 8.55 -21.76 5.22
N THR A 204 9.88 -21.83 5.42
CA THR A 204 10.78 -20.81 4.86
C THR A 204 10.91 -20.98 3.33
N GLU A 205 11.52 -20.00 2.65
CA GLU A 205 11.82 -20.14 1.20
C GLU A 205 12.69 -21.37 0.89
N ASP A 206 13.58 -21.77 1.80
CA ASP A 206 14.38 -22.98 1.67
C ASP A 206 13.57 -24.22 2.06
N GLY A 207 12.68 -24.12 3.04
CA GLY A 207 11.72 -25.17 3.37
C GLY A 207 10.83 -25.56 2.20
N ILE A 208 10.31 -24.59 1.44
CA ILE A 208 9.53 -24.86 0.21
C ILE A 208 10.33 -25.69 -0.79
N LYS A 209 11.65 -25.49 -0.90
CA LYS A 209 12.53 -26.28 -1.78
C LYS A 209 12.79 -27.71 -1.26
N ILE A 210 12.70 -27.89 0.06
CA ILE A 210 12.92 -29.20 0.71
C ILE A 210 11.74 -30.15 0.47
N PHE A 211 10.50 -29.63 0.64
CA PHE A 211 9.30 -30.44 0.51
C PHE A 211 8.85 -30.59 -0.95
N SER A 212 8.42 -31.79 -1.32
CA SER A 212 7.89 -32.08 -2.65
C SER A 212 6.38 -32.24 -2.68
N GLU A 213 5.78 -32.68 -1.55
CA GLU A 213 4.37 -33.04 -1.49
C GLU A 213 3.79 -32.82 -0.09
N VAL A 214 2.52 -32.40 -0.05
CA VAL A 214 1.67 -32.43 1.14
C VAL A 214 0.41 -33.21 0.77
N ASN A 215 0.22 -34.38 1.39
CA ASN A 215 -0.91 -35.26 1.14
C ASN A 215 -2.01 -35.00 2.20
N VAL A 216 -3.18 -34.60 1.71
CA VAL A 216 -4.36 -34.29 2.53
C VAL A 216 -5.49 -35.32 2.36
N GLY A 217 -5.23 -36.45 1.75
CA GLY A 217 -6.24 -37.47 1.51
C GLY A 217 -6.87 -38.08 2.76
N ASN A 218 -6.17 -38.03 3.88
CA ASN A 218 -6.69 -38.40 5.20
C ASN A 218 -6.59 -37.21 6.16
N ALA A 219 -7.72 -36.66 6.55
CA ALA A 219 -7.79 -35.49 7.41
C ALA A 219 -7.21 -35.71 8.83
N ASP A 220 -7.25 -36.92 9.34
CA ASP A 220 -6.71 -37.29 10.64
C ASP A 220 -5.21 -37.61 10.62
N ASN A 221 -4.65 -37.83 9.43
CA ASN A 221 -3.25 -38.18 9.24
C ASN A 221 -2.67 -37.56 7.98
N LEU A 222 -2.48 -36.24 8.02
CA LEU A 222 -1.80 -35.53 6.95
C LEU A 222 -0.32 -35.89 6.92
N MET A 223 0.22 -35.94 5.72
CA MET A 223 1.60 -36.32 5.47
C MET A 223 2.30 -35.31 4.60
N ALA A 224 3.54 -34.98 4.92
CA ALA A 224 4.40 -34.24 3.99
C ALA A 224 5.58 -35.16 3.56
N TYR A 225 6.08 -34.92 2.35
CA TYR A 225 7.21 -35.68 1.81
C TYR A 225 8.27 -34.69 1.34
N THR A 226 9.53 -35.03 1.69
CA THR A 226 10.66 -34.28 1.15
C THR A 226 11.06 -34.80 -0.23
N ARG A 227 11.81 -33.97 -0.99
CA ARG A 227 12.37 -34.42 -2.29
C ARG A 227 13.32 -35.59 -2.19
N ASP A 228 13.95 -35.77 -1.01
CA ASP A 228 14.87 -36.90 -0.72
C ASP A 228 14.11 -38.13 -0.21
N GLY A 229 12.78 -38.13 -0.23
CA GLY A 229 11.94 -39.28 0.12
C GLY A 229 11.72 -39.50 1.63
N ILE A 230 11.99 -38.50 2.48
CA ILE A 230 11.65 -38.60 3.89
C ILE A 230 10.16 -38.25 4.06
N SER A 231 9.42 -39.15 4.73
CA SER A 231 8.02 -38.88 5.11
C SER A 231 7.92 -38.20 6.47
N VAL A 232 7.05 -37.19 6.56
CA VAL A 232 6.79 -36.46 7.78
C VAL A 232 5.30 -36.55 8.12
N HIS A 233 5.01 -37.12 9.28
CA HIS A 233 3.66 -37.24 9.81
C HIS A 233 3.24 -35.95 10.48
N LEU A 234 2.21 -35.29 9.94
CA LEU A 234 1.66 -34.02 10.43
C LEU A 234 0.44 -34.28 11.35
N LYS A 235 -0.12 -35.51 11.32
CA LYS A 235 -1.34 -35.86 12.06
C LYS A 235 -2.54 -35.01 11.63
N ASN A 236 -3.33 -34.54 12.60
CA ASN A 236 -4.47 -33.64 12.36
C ASN A 236 -4.05 -32.26 11.84
N GLY A 237 -4.98 -31.55 11.25
CA GLY A 237 -4.77 -30.24 10.61
C GLY A 237 -4.66 -29.03 11.55
N THR A 238 -4.30 -29.23 12.83
CA THR A 238 -4.16 -28.13 13.79
C THR A 238 -2.72 -27.59 13.85
N ASP A 239 -2.54 -26.30 14.10
CA ASP A 239 -1.24 -25.63 14.27
C ASP A 239 -0.25 -25.89 13.11
N MET A 240 -0.70 -25.89 11.87
CA MET A 240 0.08 -26.33 10.72
C MET A 240 1.31 -25.47 10.45
N GLU A 241 1.25 -24.15 10.70
CA GLU A 241 2.43 -23.28 10.61
C GLU A 241 3.54 -23.68 11.61
N LYS A 242 3.17 -24.00 12.84
CA LYS A 242 4.16 -24.46 13.85
C LYS A 242 4.72 -25.83 13.49
N LYS A 243 3.88 -26.74 12.98
CA LYS A 243 4.32 -28.04 12.49
C LYS A 243 5.24 -27.91 11.28
N ALA A 244 5.03 -26.94 10.41
CA ALA A 244 5.90 -26.67 9.27
C ALA A 244 7.31 -26.28 9.75
N ALA A 245 7.42 -25.32 10.65
CA ALA A 245 8.70 -24.90 11.23
C ALA A 245 9.41 -26.04 11.97
N LEU A 246 8.67 -26.87 12.72
CA LEU A 246 9.20 -28.05 13.38
C LEU A 246 9.69 -29.10 12.37
N ALA A 247 8.87 -29.43 11.36
CA ALA A 247 9.21 -30.40 10.33
C ALA A 247 10.46 -29.99 9.55
N GLU A 248 10.55 -28.72 9.16
CA GLU A 248 11.72 -28.16 8.48
C GLU A 248 12.99 -28.29 9.35
N SER A 249 12.89 -27.92 10.64
CA SER A 249 13.98 -28.06 11.60
C SER A 249 14.43 -29.52 11.75
N MET A 250 13.47 -30.46 11.90
CA MET A 250 13.77 -31.89 12.01
C MET A 250 14.44 -32.46 10.76
N VAL A 251 13.96 -32.10 9.56
CA VAL A 251 14.56 -32.52 8.31
C VAL A 251 15.99 -31.99 8.18
N ASN A 252 16.22 -30.75 8.52
CA ASN A 252 17.56 -30.14 8.49
C ASN A 252 18.52 -30.81 9.49
N ASP A 253 18.06 -31.14 10.71
CA ASP A 253 18.87 -31.86 11.72
C ASP A 253 19.25 -33.28 11.22
N VAL A 254 18.28 -34.01 10.66
CA VAL A 254 18.51 -35.32 10.08
C VAL A 254 19.55 -35.29 8.96
N LYS A 255 19.43 -34.31 8.05
CA LYS A 255 20.38 -34.10 6.95
C LYS A 255 21.76 -33.73 7.46
N ALA A 256 21.86 -32.81 8.41
CA ALA A 256 23.13 -32.38 9.00
C ALA A 256 23.88 -33.50 9.71
N ARG A 257 23.14 -34.42 10.32
CA ARG A 257 23.72 -35.61 11.01
C ARG A 257 23.90 -36.84 10.11
N GLY A 258 23.43 -36.81 8.87
CA GLY A 258 23.51 -37.94 7.97
C GLY A 258 22.73 -39.17 8.42
N LEU A 259 21.60 -38.98 9.14
CA LEU A 259 20.81 -40.04 9.69
C LEU A 259 19.94 -40.73 8.62
N SER A 260 19.91 -42.07 8.62
CA SER A 260 18.96 -42.85 7.81
C SER A 260 17.63 -42.95 8.53
N VAL A 261 16.60 -42.31 7.99
CA VAL A 261 15.30 -42.13 8.69
C VAL A 261 14.21 -42.89 7.96
N GLU A 262 13.34 -43.59 8.71
CA GLU A 262 12.12 -44.21 8.19
C GLU A 262 11.01 -43.12 8.02
N TYR A 263 10.75 -42.38 9.09
CA TYR A 263 9.86 -41.22 9.07
C TYR A 263 10.13 -40.24 10.23
N LEU A 264 9.60 -39.04 10.11
CA LEU A 264 9.56 -38.05 11.17
C LEU A 264 8.11 -37.86 11.63
N ASP A 265 7.91 -37.62 12.93
CA ASP A 265 6.60 -37.27 13.49
C ASP A 265 6.69 -35.84 14.04
N ALA A 266 6.03 -34.92 13.36
CA ALA A 266 6.00 -33.49 13.70
C ALA A 266 4.89 -33.16 14.72
N ASN A 267 4.62 -34.08 15.65
CA ASN A 267 3.71 -33.83 16.76
C ASN A 267 4.32 -32.79 17.71
N LEU A 268 3.68 -31.64 17.89
CA LEU A 268 4.19 -30.54 18.72
C LEU A 268 4.39 -30.91 20.18
N ALA A 269 3.59 -31.86 20.73
CA ALA A 269 3.70 -32.29 22.11
C ALA A 269 4.87 -33.27 22.33
N ALA A 270 5.16 -34.13 21.37
CA ALA A 270 6.22 -35.13 21.46
C ALA A 270 6.75 -35.47 20.05
N PRO A 271 7.60 -34.63 19.47
CA PRO A 271 8.20 -34.88 18.18
C PRO A 271 9.23 -36.01 18.28
N PHE A 272 9.29 -36.90 17.29
CA PHE A 272 10.32 -37.93 17.27
C PHE A 272 10.77 -38.30 15.84
N ILE A 273 11.95 -38.91 15.76
CA ILE A 273 12.59 -39.40 14.55
C ILE A 273 12.66 -40.93 14.63
N LYS A 274 12.08 -41.63 13.66
CA LYS A 274 12.22 -43.06 13.56
C LYS A 274 13.34 -43.41 12.57
N LEU A 275 14.40 -44.00 13.10
CA LEU A 275 15.54 -44.43 12.28
C LEU A 275 15.23 -45.71 11.53
N LYS A 276 15.79 -45.86 10.33
CA LYS A 276 15.81 -47.15 9.61
C LYS A 276 16.68 -48.13 10.39
N ARG A 277 16.20 -49.37 10.52
CA ARG A 277 16.95 -50.48 11.12
C ARG A 277 17.96 -51.04 10.10
#